data_17b2f7cc9c9948c1cb0e2d6581d205f7
#
_entry.id   17b2f7cc9c9948c1cb0e2d6581d205f7
#
_cell.length_a   1.000
_cell.length_b   1.000
_cell.length_c   1.000
_cell.angle_alpha   90.00
_cell.angle_beta   90.00
_cell.angle_gamma   90.00
#
_symmetry.space_group_name_H-M   'P 1'
#
loop_
_entity.id
_entity.type
_entity.pdbx_description
1 polymer ?
#
loop_
_entity_poly.entity_id
_entity_poly.type
_entity_poly.pdbx_seq_one_letter_code
_entity_poly.pdbx_strand_id
1 'polypeptide(L)'
;MSTNNTALRLVKKGKSSGAIISDLQTEGRGQRGKKWISRKGNLFMTVFFEISNKLTLKKITQLNLSIIKKIILKITKNYVSIKLPNDILINKKKICGILQEIVFKSNRKFIIVGIGINVVNSPNLVSYPTTCINNYSKKKYNKIKLFNKIKLNFEKKIKYFKK
;
A
#
# COMPACT_ATOMS: atom_id res chain seq x y z
N MET A 1 -0.34 -13.10 10.73
CA MET A 1 -0.26 -13.27 9.26
C MET A 1 -0.29 -11.90 8.59
N SER A 2 0.33 -11.71 7.40
CA SER A 2 0.28 -10.45 6.65
C SER A 2 -0.76 -10.49 5.51
N THR A 3 -1.27 -9.32 5.12
CA THR A 3 -2.21 -9.20 3.98
C THR A 3 -1.57 -9.63 2.66
N ASN A 4 -0.25 -9.42 2.46
CA ASN A 4 0.47 -9.92 1.28
C ASN A 4 0.51 -11.46 1.23
N ASN A 5 0.74 -12.13 2.36
CA ASN A 5 0.72 -13.60 2.41
C ASN A 5 -0.68 -14.15 2.07
N THR A 6 -1.73 -13.46 2.51
CA THR A 6 -3.11 -13.82 2.13
C THR A 6 -3.33 -13.65 0.63
N ALA A 7 -2.86 -12.53 0.03
CA ALA A 7 -2.95 -12.30 -1.40
C ALA A 7 -2.20 -13.38 -2.21
N LEU A 8 -0.98 -13.72 -1.77
CA LEU A 8 -0.19 -14.79 -2.40
C LEU A 8 -0.95 -16.12 -2.44
N ARG A 9 -1.58 -16.50 -1.31
CA ARG A 9 -2.41 -17.72 -1.26
C ARG A 9 -3.60 -17.66 -2.20
N LEU A 10 -4.27 -16.50 -2.31
CA LEU A 10 -5.40 -16.32 -3.23
C LEU A 10 -4.96 -16.44 -4.71
N VAL A 11 -3.82 -15.85 -5.08
CA VAL A 11 -3.25 -16.01 -6.43
C VAL A 11 -2.94 -17.49 -6.70
N LYS A 12 -2.28 -18.20 -5.75
CA LYS A 12 -2.02 -19.64 -5.86
C LYS A 12 -3.31 -20.46 -6.03
N LYS A 13 -4.43 -20.05 -5.40
CA LYS A 13 -5.76 -20.66 -5.55
C LYS A 13 -6.51 -20.24 -6.84
N GLY A 14 -5.87 -19.46 -7.74
CA GLY A 14 -6.46 -19.12 -9.05
C GLY A 14 -7.22 -17.80 -9.10
N LYS A 15 -7.26 -17.03 -8.02
CA LYS A 15 -7.88 -15.69 -8.09
C LYS A 15 -7.04 -14.75 -8.93
N SER A 16 -7.65 -14.05 -9.89
CA SER A 16 -6.95 -13.15 -10.83
C SER A 16 -6.78 -11.73 -10.30
N SER A 17 -7.59 -11.31 -9.34
CA SER A 17 -7.48 -9.99 -8.68
C SER A 17 -8.24 -9.98 -7.37
N GLY A 18 -7.93 -9.00 -6.53
CA GLY A 18 -8.65 -8.79 -5.28
C GLY A 18 -8.04 -7.70 -4.41
N ALA A 19 -8.76 -7.36 -3.35
CA ALA A 19 -8.30 -6.46 -2.31
C ALA A 19 -8.57 -7.06 -0.93
N ILE A 20 -7.61 -6.96 -0.05
CA ILE A 20 -7.63 -7.53 1.30
C ILE A 20 -7.38 -6.39 2.28
N ILE A 21 -8.08 -6.38 3.39
CA ILE A 21 -7.85 -5.49 4.52
C ILE A 21 -7.72 -6.31 5.80
N SER A 22 -6.91 -5.86 6.74
CA SER A 22 -6.75 -6.45 8.07
C SER A 22 -6.80 -5.38 9.14
N ASP A 23 -7.31 -5.75 10.31
CA ASP A 23 -7.32 -4.88 11.48
C ASP A 23 -5.95 -4.79 12.13
N LEU A 24 -5.22 -5.90 12.09
CA LEU A 24 -3.88 -6.05 12.66
C LEU A 24 -3.10 -7.11 11.88
N GLN A 25 -1.80 -6.92 11.75
CA GLN A 25 -0.91 -7.93 11.19
C GLN A 25 0.05 -8.42 12.27
N THR A 26 0.11 -9.73 12.50
CA THR A 26 1.10 -10.37 13.40
C THR A 26 2.47 -10.48 12.74
N GLU A 27 2.49 -10.57 11.40
CA GLU A 27 3.69 -10.73 10.57
C GLU A 27 3.75 -9.64 9.51
N GLY A 28 3.59 -8.37 9.92
CA GLY A 28 3.70 -7.23 9.01
C GLY A 28 5.12 -7.14 8.44
N ARG A 29 5.24 -7.12 7.10
CA ARG A 29 6.52 -7.09 6.39
C ARG A 29 6.77 -5.73 5.73
N GLY A 30 7.99 -5.26 5.81
CA GLY A 30 8.55 -4.17 5.02
C GLY A 30 9.59 -4.68 4.03
N GLN A 31 10.27 -3.77 3.35
CA GLN A 31 11.37 -4.13 2.44
C GLN A 31 12.62 -4.59 3.20
N ARG A 32 13.42 -5.45 2.55
CA ARG A 32 14.74 -5.93 3.05
C ARG A 32 14.64 -6.55 4.45
N GLY A 33 13.63 -7.38 4.69
CA GLY A 33 13.45 -8.09 5.96
C GLY A 33 12.93 -7.22 7.12
N LYS A 34 12.73 -5.93 6.95
CA LYS A 34 12.21 -5.06 7.99
C LYS A 34 10.77 -5.43 8.34
N LYS A 35 10.40 -5.31 9.62
CA LYS A 35 9.02 -5.47 10.08
C LYS A 35 8.22 -4.18 9.84
N TRP A 36 6.94 -4.33 9.49
CA TRP A 36 5.96 -3.24 9.54
C TRP A 36 5.21 -3.30 10.86
N ILE A 37 5.31 -2.24 11.66
CA ILE A 37 4.63 -2.16 12.95
C ILE A 37 3.15 -1.90 12.71
N SER A 38 2.32 -2.87 13.09
CA SER A 38 0.87 -2.82 12.93
C SER A 38 0.22 -2.33 14.21
N ARG A 39 -0.43 -1.15 14.16
CA ARG A 39 -1.18 -0.59 15.30
C ARG A 39 -2.66 -0.47 14.94
N LYS A 40 -3.55 -0.84 15.85
CA LYS A 40 -5.01 -0.76 15.67
C LYS A 40 -5.45 0.63 15.19
N GLY A 41 -6.42 0.68 14.27
CA GLY A 41 -6.93 1.92 13.68
C GLY A 41 -6.20 2.35 12.40
N ASN A 42 -5.01 1.82 12.12
CA ASN A 42 -4.27 2.07 10.89
C ASN A 42 -4.74 1.15 9.75
N LEU A 43 -4.38 1.50 8.52
CA LEU A 43 -4.74 0.72 7.34
C LEU A 43 -3.61 -0.24 6.98
N PHE A 44 -3.95 -1.53 6.94
CA PHE A 44 -3.13 -2.60 6.37
C PHE A 44 -3.95 -3.27 5.28
N MET A 45 -3.57 -3.04 4.05
CA MET A 45 -4.28 -3.60 2.91
C MET A 45 -3.31 -4.14 1.86
N THR A 46 -3.82 -5.02 1.03
CA THR A 46 -3.13 -5.50 -0.17
C THR A 46 -4.10 -5.52 -1.33
N VAL A 47 -3.70 -4.97 -2.47
CA VAL A 47 -4.35 -5.23 -3.74
C VAL A 47 -3.47 -6.15 -4.57
N PHE A 48 -4.09 -7.07 -5.31
CA PHE A 48 -3.37 -7.94 -6.23
C PHE A 48 -4.14 -8.08 -7.54
N PHE A 49 -3.42 -8.17 -8.64
CA PHE A 49 -4.00 -8.32 -9.97
C PHE A 49 -2.94 -8.76 -10.98
N GLU A 50 -3.40 -9.30 -12.10
CA GLU A 50 -2.56 -9.66 -13.22
C GLU A 50 -2.04 -8.42 -13.94
N ILE A 51 -0.77 -8.48 -14.37
CA ILE A 51 -0.08 -7.39 -15.09
C ILE A 51 0.57 -7.91 -16.37
N SER A 52 0.80 -6.99 -17.31
CA SER A 52 1.55 -7.28 -18.53
C SER A 52 2.99 -7.72 -18.22
N ASN A 53 3.48 -8.71 -18.97
CA ASN A 53 4.87 -9.15 -18.90
C ASN A 53 5.87 -8.04 -19.28
N LYS A 54 5.45 -7.08 -20.10
CA LYS A 54 6.26 -5.94 -20.58
C LYS A 54 6.51 -4.89 -19.48
N LEU A 55 5.74 -4.90 -18.39
CA LEU A 55 5.90 -3.91 -17.33
C LEU A 55 7.09 -4.23 -16.43
N THR A 56 7.98 -3.23 -16.29
CA THR A 56 9.10 -3.31 -15.34
C THR A 56 8.66 -3.01 -13.91
N LEU A 57 9.34 -3.60 -12.94
CA LEU A 57 9.08 -3.32 -11.52
C LEU A 57 9.20 -1.83 -11.18
N LYS A 58 10.17 -1.13 -11.78
CA LYS A 58 10.38 0.32 -11.61
C LYS A 58 9.13 1.11 -12.02
N LYS A 59 8.57 0.83 -13.21
CA LYS A 59 7.36 1.50 -13.72
C LYS A 59 6.14 1.22 -12.83
N ILE A 60 5.96 -0.03 -12.41
CA ILE A 60 4.89 -0.44 -11.49
C ILE A 60 5.01 0.30 -10.15
N THR A 61 6.21 0.37 -9.58
CA THR A 61 6.48 1.07 -8.31
C THR A 61 6.10 2.54 -8.42
N GLN A 62 6.52 3.23 -9.46
CA GLN A 62 6.19 4.63 -9.69
C GLN A 62 4.68 4.87 -9.81
N LEU A 63 3.96 4.00 -10.54
CA LEU A 63 2.50 4.08 -10.67
C LEU A 63 1.81 3.90 -9.31
N ASN A 64 2.18 2.90 -8.54
CA ASN A 64 1.59 2.63 -7.24
C ASN A 64 1.83 3.76 -6.24
N LEU A 65 3.07 4.26 -6.16
CA LEU A 65 3.42 5.41 -5.32
C LEU A 65 2.64 6.66 -5.72
N SER A 66 2.49 6.92 -7.03
CA SER A 66 1.72 8.06 -7.55
C SER A 66 0.24 7.98 -7.17
N ILE A 67 -0.38 6.79 -7.25
CA ILE A 67 -1.77 6.58 -6.86
C ILE A 67 -1.96 6.95 -5.39
N ILE A 68 -1.15 6.38 -4.51
CA ILE A 68 -1.29 6.60 -3.06
C ILE A 68 -0.93 8.04 -2.67
N LYS A 69 0.14 8.60 -3.23
CA LYS A 69 0.51 10.01 -3.02
C LYS A 69 -0.64 10.95 -3.35
N LYS A 70 -1.30 10.79 -4.51
CA LYS A 70 -2.43 11.62 -4.93
C LYS A 70 -3.62 11.52 -3.97
N ILE A 71 -3.88 10.32 -3.43
CA ILE A 71 -4.97 10.12 -2.46
C ILE A 71 -4.64 10.82 -1.14
N ILE A 72 -3.44 10.66 -0.61
CA ILE A 72 -3.01 11.29 0.65
C ILE A 72 -3.00 12.81 0.51
N LEU A 73 -2.47 13.35 -0.59
CA LEU A 73 -2.46 14.78 -0.89
C LEU A 73 -3.87 15.38 -0.86
N LYS A 74 -4.85 14.72 -1.51
CA LYS A 74 -6.27 15.18 -1.53
C LYS A 74 -6.92 15.16 -0.15
N ILE A 75 -6.48 14.27 0.74
CA ILE A 75 -7.03 14.13 2.08
C ILE A 75 -6.45 15.16 3.04
N THR A 76 -5.14 15.33 3.01
CA THR A 76 -4.42 16.12 4.01
C THR A 76 -4.20 17.56 3.58
N LYS A 77 -4.23 17.83 2.27
CA LYS A 77 -3.91 19.14 1.67
C LYS A 77 -2.51 19.68 2.05
N ASN A 78 -1.62 18.80 2.47
CA ASN A 78 -0.26 19.13 2.88
C ASN A 78 0.76 18.66 1.84
N TYR A 79 1.99 19.14 1.96
CA TYR A 79 3.07 18.70 1.09
C TYR A 79 3.37 17.22 1.30
N VAL A 80 3.18 16.43 0.24
CA VAL A 80 3.40 14.98 0.22
C VAL A 80 4.55 14.66 -0.73
N SER A 81 5.59 14.04 -0.22
CA SER A 81 6.76 13.62 -0.99
C SER A 81 6.88 12.08 -1.05
N ILE A 82 7.63 11.60 -2.03
CA ILE A 82 8.01 10.19 -2.15
C ILE A 82 9.48 10.07 -1.76
N LYS A 83 9.77 9.16 -0.83
CA LYS A 83 11.12 8.70 -0.54
C LYS A 83 11.28 7.31 -1.14
N LEU A 84 12.06 7.24 -2.23
CA LEU A 84 12.33 5.98 -2.90
C LEU A 84 13.03 4.98 -1.96
N PRO A 85 12.78 3.69 -2.14
CA PRO A 85 11.99 3.12 -3.23
C PRO A 85 10.48 3.01 -2.95
N ASN A 86 10.01 3.19 -1.70
CA ASN A 86 8.67 2.70 -1.33
C ASN A 86 7.94 3.48 -0.23
N ASP A 87 8.46 4.63 0.18
CA ASP A 87 7.88 5.40 1.29
C ASP A 87 7.19 6.68 0.81
N ILE A 88 6.10 7.04 1.47
CA ILE A 88 5.42 8.32 1.28
C ILE A 88 5.49 9.09 2.60
N LEU A 89 5.84 10.37 2.49
CA LEU A 89 6.07 11.26 3.61
C LEU A 89 5.15 12.48 3.54
N ILE A 90 4.77 13.00 4.70
CA ILE A 90 4.21 14.34 4.90
C ILE A 90 5.18 15.13 5.76
N ASN A 91 5.59 16.32 5.29
CA ASN A 91 6.53 17.18 6.02
C ASN A 91 7.76 16.39 6.54
N LYS A 92 8.38 15.60 5.65
CA LYS A 92 9.54 14.73 5.93
C LYS A 92 9.28 13.57 6.92
N LYS A 93 8.04 13.39 7.43
CA LYS A 93 7.66 12.30 8.34
C LYS A 93 6.94 11.18 7.57
N LYS A 94 7.35 9.93 7.77
CA LYS A 94 6.78 8.77 7.07
C LYS A 94 5.33 8.52 7.51
N ILE A 95 4.44 8.41 6.52
CA ILE A 95 3.02 8.14 6.74
C ILE A 95 2.59 6.82 6.10
N CYS A 96 3.27 6.40 5.03
CA CYS A 96 2.91 5.19 4.28
C CYS A 96 4.17 4.44 3.82
N GLY A 97 4.06 3.11 3.81
CA GLY A 97 5.02 2.23 3.16
C GLY A 97 4.29 1.29 2.19
N ILE A 98 4.93 0.99 1.05
CA ILE A 98 4.42 0.08 0.04
C ILE A 98 5.38 -1.09 -0.12
N LEU A 99 4.87 -2.33 -0.04
CA LEU A 99 5.63 -3.56 -0.31
C LEU A 99 5.06 -4.26 -1.53
N GLN A 100 5.85 -4.38 -2.59
CA GLN A 100 5.45 -5.01 -3.84
C GLN A 100 6.17 -6.32 -4.05
N GLU A 101 5.42 -7.32 -4.50
CA GLU A 101 5.93 -8.65 -4.82
C GLU A 101 5.36 -9.09 -6.17
N ILE A 102 6.22 -9.59 -7.05
CA ILE A 102 5.82 -10.19 -8.33
C ILE A 102 5.73 -11.70 -8.13
N VAL A 103 4.66 -12.29 -8.63
CA VAL A 103 4.40 -13.72 -8.58
C VAL A 103 4.02 -14.21 -9.96
N PHE A 104 4.57 -15.34 -10.34
CA PHE A 104 4.19 -16.04 -11.58
C PHE A 104 3.34 -17.26 -11.23
N LYS A 105 2.27 -17.47 -12.00
CA LYS A 105 1.44 -18.67 -11.97
C LYS A 105 0.92 -18.99 -13.36
N SER A 106 1.15 -20.20 -13.85
CA SER A 106 0.67 -20.66 -15.16
C SER A 106 0.94 -19.63 -16.27
N ASN A 107 2.19 -19.20 -16.43
CA ASN A 107 2.65 -18.19 -17.41
C ASN A 107 2.02 -16.80 -17.27
N ARG A 108 1.24 -16.55 -16.21
CA ARG A 108 0.65 -15.24 -15.90
C ARG A 108 1.45 -14.56 -14.81
N LYS A 109 1.66 -13.26 -15.00
CA LYS A 109 2.41 -12.41 -14.06
C LYS A 109 1.45 -11.60 -13.21
N PHE A 110 1.62 -11.67 -11.90
CA PHE A 110 0.81 -10.96 -10.94
C PHE A 110 1.67 -9.99 -10.13
N ILE A 111 1.07 -8.85 -9.78
CA ILE A 111 1.61 -7.96 -8.76
C ILE A 111 0.78 -8.05 -7.48
N ILE A 112 1.46 -8.14 -6.35
CA ILE A 112 0.89 -8.03 -5.01
C ILE A 112 1.41 -6.73 -4.43
N VAL A 113 0.52 -5.80 -4.08
CA VAL A 113 0.86 -4.46 -3.59
C VAL A 113 0.33 -4.30 -2.18
N GLY A 114 1.19 -4.54 -1.20
CA GLY A 114 0.92 -4.27 0.21
C GLY A 114 1.07 -2.78 0.51
N ILE A 115 0.09 -2.22 1.20
CA ILE A 115 0.01 -0.80 1.53
C ILE A 115 -0.26 -0.67 3.02
N GLY A 116 0.71 -0.14 3.76
CA GLY A 116 0.55 0.23 5.15
C GLY A 116 0.45 1.75 5.29
N ILE A 117 -0.63 2.25 5.90
CA ILE A 117 -0.83 3.68 6.12
C ILE A 117 -1.14 3.94 7.58
N ASN A 118 -0.38 4.83 8.19
CA ASN A 118 -0.68 5.37 9.51
C ASN A 118 -1.88 6.32 9.38
N VAL A 119 -3.05 5.91 9.90
CA VAL A 119 -4.30 6.69 9.82
C VAL A 119 -4.55 7.44 11.11
N VAL A 120 -4.59 6.71 12.22
CA VAL A 120 -4.98 7.24 13.55
C VAL A 120 -3.75 7.53 14.40
N ASN A 121 -2.75 6.68 14.35
CA ASN A 121 -1.53 6.80 15.13
C ASN A 121 -0.30 6.37 14.32
N SER A 122 0.88 6.71 14.80
CA SER A 122 2.15 6.30 14.20
C SER A 122 3.08 5.69 15.26
N PRO A 123 3.93 4.72 14.88
CA PRO A 123 4.94 4.22 15.80
C PRO A 123 5.99 5.29 16.09
N ASN A 124 6.47 5.35 17.33
CA ASN A 124 7.65 6.14 17.64
C ASN A 124 8.90 5.31 17.30
N LEU A 125 9.65 5.75 16.29
CA LEU A 125 10.83 5.06 15.79
C LEU A 125 12.05 5.95 15.92
N VAL A 126 13.12 5.40 16.51
CA VAL A 126 14.40 6.11 16.67
C VAL A 126 15.06 6.39 15.31
N SER A 127 14.89 5.49 14.33
CA SER A 127 15.61 5.55 13.05
C SER A 127 15.05 6.55 12.03
N TYR A 128 13.78 6.95 12.14
CA TYR A 128 13.16 7.96 11.27
C TYR A 128 11.81 8.47 11.81
N PRO A 129 11.48 9.75 11.59
CA PRO A 129 10.23 10.32 12.07
C PRO A 129 9.02 9.76 11.31
N THR A 130 7.94 9.49 12.04
CA THR A 130 6.68 8.99 11.52
C THR A 130 5.53 9.92 11.89
N THR A 131 4.42 9.81 11.15
CA THR A 131 3.19 10.56 11.40
C THR A 131 1.97 9.80 10.90
N CYS A 132 0.77 10.33 11.14
CA CYS A 132 -0.50 9.72 10.71
C CYS A 132 -1.40 10.75 9.99
N ILE A 133 -2.39 10.25 9.23
CA ILE A 133 -3.33 11.08 8.44
C ILE A 133 -4.09 12.05 9.33
N ASN A 134 -4.58 11.59 10.47
CA ASN A 134 -5.45 12.40 11.33
C ASN A 134 -4.75 13.59 11.99
N ASN A 135 -3.42 13.66 11.94
CA ASN A 135 -2.66 14.86 12.35
C ASN A 135 -2.72 15.99 11.30
N TYR A 136 -3.14 15.70 10.07
CA TYR A 136 -3.13 16.64 8.93
C TYR A 136 -4.47 16.78 8.24
N SER A 137 -5.49 16.10 8.69
CA SER A 137 -6.82 16.11 8.09
C SER A 137 -7.81 16.84 8.98
N LYS A 138 -8.59 17.79 8.41
CA LYS A 138 -9.67 18.48 9.14
C LYS A 138 -10.77 17.53 9.62
N LYS A 139 -11.01 16.44 8.90
CA LYS A 139 -11.98 15.38 9.26
C LYS A 139 -11.23 14.12 9.67
N LYS A 140 -11.63 13.50 10.76
CA LYS A 140 -11.08 12.19 11.16
C LYS A 140 -11.38 11.15 10.09
N TYR A 141 -10.31 10.56 9.55
CA TYR A 141 -10.40 9.43 8.63
C TYR A 141 -10.38 8.12 9.41
N ASN A 142 -11.08 7.12 8.87
CA ASN A 142 -10.95 5.74 9.31
C ASN A 142 -10.41 4.86 8.17
N LYS A 143 -9.89 3.70 8.54
CA LYS A 143 -9.26 2.77 7.60
C LYS A 143 -10.21 2.28 6.50
N ILE A 144 -11.52 2.10 6.78
CA ILE A 144 -12.49 1.58 5.81
C ILE A 144 -12.75 2.60 4.70
N LYS A 145 -12.96 3.88 5.05
CA LYS A 145 -13.11 4.95 4.05
C LYS A 145 -11.89 5.05 3.14
N LEU A 146 -10.70 4.91 3.74
CA LEU A 146 -9.44 4.97 2.99
C LEU A 146 -9.24 3.72 2.12
N PHE A 147 -9.53 2.53 2.65
CA PHE A 147 -9.51 1.27 1.90
C PHE A 147 -10.36 1.36 0.64
N ASN A 148 -11.64 1.74 0.77
CA ASN A 148 -12.57 1.86 -0.36
C ASN A 148 -12.07 2.86 -1.40
N LYS A 149 -11.54 4.00 -0.96
CA LYS A 149 -10.98 5.01 -1.86
C LYS A 149 -9.76 4.50 -2.63
N ILE A 150 -8.86 3.77 -1.98
CA ILE A 150 -7.68 3.19 -2.61
C ILE A 150 -8.10 2.08 -3.58
N LYS A 151 -8.95 1.15 -3.14
CA LYS A 151 -9.48 0.05 -3.96
C LYS A 151 -10.06 0.58 -5.27
N LEU A 152 -11.00 1.54 -5.21
CA LEU A 152 -11.61 2.15 -6.39
C LEU A 152 -10.58 2.81 -7.33
N ASN A 153 -9.53 3.46 -6.79
CA ASN A 153 -8.47 4.05 -7.62
C ASN A 153 -7.63 2.99 -8.34
N PHE A 154 -7.35 1.86 -7.70
CA PHE A 154 -6.67 0.74 -8.35
C PHE A 154 -7.55 0.10 -9.42
N GLU A 155 -8.82 -0.17 -9.14
CA GLU A 155 -9.78 -0.74 -10.10
C GLU A 155 -9.86 0.10 -11.39
N LYS A 156 -9.97 1.42 -11.27
CA LYS A 156 -9.98 2.34 -12.41
C LYS A 156 -8.68 2.32 -13.22
N LYS A 157 -7.56 1.96 -12.59
CA LYS A 157 -6.22 2.02 -13.20
C LYS A 157 -5.66 0.66 -13.61
N ILE A 158 -6.29 -0.44 -13.23
CA ILE A 158 -5.85 -1.82 -13.57
C ILE A 158 -5.60 -1.98 -15.07
N LYS A 159 -6.42 -1.35 -15.94
CA LYS A 159 -6.24 -1.39 -17.39
C LYS A 159 -4.87 -0.90 -17.87
N TYR A 160 -4.24 0.03 -17.16
CA TYR A 160 -2.91 0.54 -17.49
C TYR A 160 -1.78 -0.41 -17.08
N PHE A 161 -2.06 -1.38 -16.23
CA PHE A 161 -1.12 -2.42 -15.83
C PHE A 161 -1.21 -3.68 -16.72
N LYS A 162 -2.26 -3.80 -17.55
CA LYS A 162 -2.47 -4.92 -18.46
C LYS A 162 -1.95 -4.65 -19.88
N LYS A 163 -1.64 -3.40 -20.20
CA LYS A 163 -1.01 -2.98 -21.46
C LYS A 163 0.51 -3.06 -21.33
#